data_91c7ad7324a533d83cef438159d04693
#
_entry.id   91c7ad7324a533d83cef438159d04693
#
_cell.length_a   1.000
_cell.length_b   1.000
_cell.length_c   1.000
_cell.angle_alpha   90.00
_cell.angle_beta   90.00
_cell.angle_gamma   90.00
#
_symmetry.space_group_name_H-M   'P 1'
#
loop_
_entity.id
_entity.type
_entity.pdbx_description
1 polymer ?
#
loop_
_entity_poly.entity_id
_entity_poly.type
_entity_poly.pdbx_seq_one_letter_code
_entity_poly.pdbx_strand_id
1 'polypeptide(L)'
;MSPRDVVVSGLGLVSPHGDDAAAVFESLLKGRSAVSLWSREGMPPAAVASVAFSPERWFNKIQLVGVDRVSQMAVAAAELAKTDACWPEGLDGERVGVFIGSGMGG
;
A
#
# COMPACT_ATOMS: atom_id res chain seq x y z
N MET A 1 3.21 -37.69 2.72
CA MET A 1 2.60 -36.41 3.06
C MET A 1 2.54 -35.55 1.80
N SER A 2 1.39 -35.15 1.36
CA SER A 2 1.26 -34.25 0.20
C SER A 2 1.88 -32.89 0.55
N PRO A 3 2.62 -32.26 -0.34
CA PRO A 3 3.07 -30.90 -0.12
C PRO A 3 1.85 -29.97 -0.01
N ARG A 4 1.95 -28.95 0.82
CA ARG A 4 0.91 -27.91 0.90
C ARG A 4 1.17 -26.89 -0.18
N ASP A 5 0.15 -26.60 -0.95
CA ASP A 5 0.20 -25.51 -1.90
C ASP A 5 0.10 -24.17 -1.18
N VAL A 6 0.95 -23.24 -1.56
CA VAL A 6 0.90 -21.86 -1.07
C VAL A 6 0.47 -20.98 -2.23
N VAL A 7 -0.56 -20.18 -1.99
CA VAL A 7 -1.15 -19.31 -3.02
C VAL A 7 -1.21 -17.87 -2.57
N VAL A 8 -1.19 -16.94 -3.52
CA VAL A 8 -1.52 -15.54 -3.29
C VAL A 8 -3.01 -15.37 -3.51
N SER A 9 -3.75 -15.06 -2.46
CA SER A 9 -5.21 -14.94 -2.50
C SER A 9 -5.71 -13.52 -2.76
N GLY A 10 -4.88 -12.51 -2.54
CA GLY A 10 -5.25 -11.12 -2.78
C GLY A 10 -4.05 -10.20 -2.82
N LEU A 11 -4.20 -9.10 -3.52
CA LEU A 11 -3.20 -8.07 -3.69
C LEU A 11 -3.75 -6.71 -3.26
N GLY A 12 -2.93 -5.95 -2.55
CA GLY A 12 -3.22 -4.57 -2.22
C GLY A 12 -1.96 -3.73 -2.36
N LEU A 13 -2.11 -2.55 -2.91
CA LEU A 13 -0.98 -1.65 -3.09
C LEU A 13 -1.38 -0.19 -2.94
N VAL A 14 -0.42 0.63 -2.57
CA VAL A 14 -0.48 2.09 -2.59
C VAL A 14 0.74 2.58 -3.35
N SER A 15 0.53 3.33 -4.41
CA SER A 15 1.63 3.72 -5.31
C SER A 15 1.41 5.10 -5.90
N PRO A 16 2.44 5.69 -6.55
CA PRO A 16 2.27 6.92 -7.32
C PRO A 16 1.26 6.83 -8.47
N HIS A 17 0.97 5.63 -8.98
CA HIS A 17 -0.07 5.38 -9.97
C HIS A 17 -1.46 5.13 -9.37
N GLY A 18 -1.59 5.17 -8.06
CA GLY A 18 -2.84 4.93 -7.36
C GLY A 18 -2.85 3.64 -6.54
N ASP A 19 -4.04 3.23 -6.13
CA ASP A 19 -4.28 2.09 -5.25
C ASP A 19 -5.18 1.01 -5.85
N ASP A 20 -5.51 1.12 -7.12
CA ASP A 20 -6.20 0.09 -7.88
C ASP A 20 -5.18 -0.75 -8.65
N ALA A 21 -5.05 -2.03 -8.28
CA ALA A 21 -4.03 -2.91 -8.84
C ALA A 21 -4.16 -3.06 -10.37
N ALA A 22 -5.37 -3.17 -10.89
CA ALA A 22 -5.61 -3.30 -12.33
C ALA A 22 -5.22 -2.03 -13.08
N ALA A 23 -5.60 -0.86 -12.56
CA ALA A 23 -5.26 0.43 -13.15
C ALA A 23 -3.75 0.72 -13.09
N VAL A 24 -3.10 0.36 -12.00
CA VAL A 24 -1.64 0.48 -11.86
C VAL A 24 -0.94 -0.41 -12.89
N PHE A 25 -1.36 -1.66 -13.01
CA PHE A 25 -0.78 -2.59 -13.98
C PHE A 25 -0.95 -2.11 -15.42
N GLU A 26 -2.13 -1.58 -15.77
CA GLU A 26 -2.37 -0.98 -17.08
C GLU A 26 -1.45 0.21 -17.35
N SER A 27 -1.25 1.09 -16.37
CA SER A 27 -0.32 2.23 -16.48
C SER A 27 1.12 1.76 -16.73
N LEU A 28 1.55 0.71 -16.03
CA LEU A 28 2.88 0.12 -16.23
C LEU A 28 3.03 -0.50 -17.61
N LEU A 29 2.02 -1.21 -18.10
CA LEU A 29 2.03 -1.79 -19.45
C LEU A 29 2.11 -0.73 -20.56
N LYS A 30 1.49 0.43 -20.33
CA LYS A 30 1.56 1.57 -21.25
C LYS A 30 2.85 2.39 -21.11
N GLY A 31 3.74 2.02 -20.22
CA GLY A 31 5.00 2.73 -19.98
C GLY A 31 4.82 4.13 -19.39
N ARG A 32 3.68 4.39 -18.71
CA ARG A 32 3.44 5.69 -18.07
C ARG A 32 4.34 5.85 -16.86
N SER A 33 5.05 6.97 -16.81
CA SER A 33 5.85 7.35 -15.65
C SER A 33 4.99 8.19 -14.68
N ALA A 34 5.10 7.90 -13.39
CA ALA A 34 4.54 8.74 -12.33
C ALA A 34 5.56 9.73 -11.76
N VAL A 35 6.75 9.76 -12.32
CA VAL A 35 7.80 10.70 -11.92
C VAL A 35 7.47 12.10 -12.40
N SER A 36 7.57 13.07 -11.51
CA SER A 36 7.40 14.48 -11.79
C SER A 36 8.48 15.32 -11.12
N LEU A 37 8.65 16.53 -11.58
CA LEU A 37 9.58 17.46 -10.97
C LEU A 37 8.94 18.09 -9.74
N TRP A 38 9.60 17.92 -8.60
CA TRP A 38 9.22 18.55 -7.34
C TRP A 38 10.23 19.65 -7.01
N SER A 39 9.73 20.78 -6.59
CA SER A 39 10.56 21.90 -6.16
C SER A 39 10.07 22.52 -4.87
N ARG A 40 10.98 22.99 -4.06
CA ARG A 40 10.73 23.74 -2.84
C ARG A 40 11.69 24.91 -2.77
N GLU A 41 11.20 26.02 -2.26
CA GLU A 41 12.05 27.20 -2.06
C GLU A 41 13.30 26.86 -1.23
N GLY A 42 14.47 27.30 -1.71
CA GLY A 42 15.76 27.03 -1.08
C GLY A 42 16.37 25.66 -1.34
N MET A 43 15.71 24.84 -2.18
CA MET A 43 16.22 23.50 -2.56
C MET A 43 16.27 23.35 -4.08
N PRO A 44 17.25 22.63 -4.62
CA PRO A 44 17.25 22.30 -6.05
C PRO A 44 16.05 21.39 -6.40
N PRO A 45 15.50 21.51 -7.63
CA PRO A 45 14.44 20.62 -8.09
C PRO A 45 14.86 19.16 -8.06
N ALA A 46 13.95 18.29 -7.70
CA ALA A 46 14.17 16.84 -7.65
C ALA A 46 13.08 16.07 -8.42
N ALA A 47 13.49 15.01 -9.11
CA ALA A 47 12.57 14.09 -9.72
C ALA A 47 12.02 13.13 -8.65
N VAL A 48 10.71 13.14 -8.45
CA VAL A 48 10.04 12.34 -7.43
C VAL A 48 8.78 11.66 -8.00
N ALA A 49 8.39 10.56 -7.41
CA ALA A 49 7.12 9.91 -7.68
C ALA A 49 6.28 9.97 -6.40
N SER A 50 5.49 11.01 -6.29
CA SER A 50 4.66 11.27 -5.11
C SER A 50 3.40 10.40 -5.13
N VAL A 51 3.00 9.96 -3.94
CA VAL A 51 1.78 9.18 -3.74
C VAL A 51 0.67 10.11 -3.25
N ALA A 52 -0.42 10.19 -4.00
CA ALA A 52 -1.65 10.84 -3.57
C ALA A 52 -2.39 9.88 -2.64
N PHE A 53 -2.23 10.07 -1.34
CA PHE A 53 -2.76 9.18 -0.32
C PHE A 53 -3.59 9.94 0.71
N SER A 54 -4.84 9.50 0.86
CA SER A 54 -5.79 10.07 1.81
C SER A 54 -6.04 9.07 2.95
N PRO A 55 -5.37 9.22 4.09
CA PRO A 55 -5.46 8.26 5.18
C PRO A 55 -6.84 8.22 5.84
N GLU A 56 -7.65 9.25 5.67
CA GLU A 56 -9.00 9.34 6.23
C GLU A 56 -9.94 8.23 5.76
N ARG A 57 -9.60 7.59 4.66
CA ARG A 57 -10.34 6.46 4.11
C ARG A 57 -10.22 5.20 4.98
N TRP A 58 -9.12 5.05 5.73
CA TRP A 58 -8.84 3.88 6.58
C TRP A 58 -8.73 4.19 8.07
N PHE A 59 -8.55 5.46 8.43
CA PHE A 59 -8.32 5.89 9.80
C PHE A 59 -9.26 7.01 10.19
N ASN A 60 -9.72 7.00 11.44
CA ASN A 60 -10.36 8.18 12.01
C ASN A 60 -9.31 9.20 12.51
N LYS A 61 -9.76 10.39 12.90
CA LYS A 61 -8.87 11.48 13.34
C LYS A 61 -8.02 11.10 14.56
N ILE A 62 -8.59 10.31 15.47
CA ILE A 62 -7.89 9.89 16.69
C ILE A 62 -6.77 8.91 16.34
N GLN A 63 -7.06 7.95 15.46
CA GLN A 63 -6.07 6.96 15.02
C GLN A 63 -4.91 7.59 14.25
N LEU A 64 -5.16 8.69 13.52
CA LEU A 64 -4.12 9.40 12.77
C LEU A 64 -3.09 10.10 13.67
N VAL A 65 -3.46 10.36 14.93
CA VAL A 65 -2.53 10.94 15.90
C VAL A 65 -1.50 9.87 16.30
N GLY A 66 -0.25 10.08 15.92
CA GLY A 66 0.85 9.17 16.27
C GLY A 66 1.06 7.98 15.34
N VAL A 67 0.35 7.92 14.22
CA VAL A 67 0.63 6.93 13.17
C VAL A 67 1.39 7.60 12.03
N ASP A 68 2.56 7.11 11.73
CA ASP A 68 3.40 7.63 10.66
C ASP A 68 2.87 7.24 9.27
N ARG A 69 3.36 7.92 8.24
CA ARG A 69 2.90 7.72 6.87
C ARG A 69 3.19 6.31 6.34
N VAL A 70 4.33 5.72 6.70
CA VAL A 70 4.68 4.34 6.32
C VAL A 70 3.66 3.35 6.88
N SER A 71 3.32 3.47 8.15
CA SER A 71 2.32 2.64 8.81
C SER A 71 0.92 2.84 8.22
N GLN A 72 0.55 4.08 7.93
CA GLN A 72 -0.72 4.40 7.27
C GLN A 72 -0.85 3.68 5.91
N MET A 73 0.19 3.76 5.08
CA MET A 73 0.22 3.10 3.77
C MET A 73 0.22 1.58 3.89
N ALA A 74 0.94 1.02 4.86
CA ALA A 74 0.98 -0.42 5.10
C ALA A 74 -0.41 -0.97 5.48
N VAL A 75 -1.11 -0.29 6.37
CA VAL A 75 -2.49 -0.66 6.75
C VAL A 75 -3.44 -0.54 5.56
N ALA A 76 -3.35 0.54 4.80
CA ALA A 76 -4.18 0.71 3.61
C ALA A 76 -3.96 -0.40 2.58
N ALA A 77 -2.71 -0.74 2.29
CA ALA A 77 -2.38 -1.83 1.37
C ALA A 77 -2.88 -3.18 1.89
N ALA A 78 -2.77 -3.45 3.19
CA ALA A 78 -3.29 -4.67 3.81
C ALA A 78 -4.82 -4.76 3.71
N GLU A 79 -5.55 -3.67 3.97
CA GLU A 79 -7.00 -3.64 3.84
C GLU A 79 -7.46 -3.83 2.39
N LEU A 80 -6.75 -3.24 1.43
CA LEU A 80 -7.00 -3.47 0.01
C LEU A 80 -6.76 -4.93 -0.38
N ALA A 81 -5.70 -5.55 0.11
CA ALA A 81 -5.40 -6.96 -0.12
C ALA A 81 -6.48 -7.88 0.47
N LYS A 82 -6.97 -7.57 1.67
CA LYS A 82 -8.07 -8.31 2.31
C LYS A 82 -9.36 -8.23 1.49
N THR A 83 -9.67 -7.05 0.98
CA THR A 83 -10.83 -6.84 0.12
C THR A 83 -10.70 -7.64 -1.17
N ASP A 84 -9.56 -7.60 -1.82
CA ASP A 84 -9.28 -8.35 -3.05
C ASP A 84 -9.35 -9.87 -2.83
N ALA A 85 -8.84 -10.35 -1.69
CA ALA A 85 -8.88 -11.75 -1.29
C ALA A 85 -10.28 -12.25 -0.89
N CYS A 86 -11.27 -11.38 -0.77
CA CYS A 86 -12.56 -11.69 -0.16
C CYS A 86 -12.36 -12.36 1.22
N TRP A 87 -11.59 -11.69 2.09
CA TRP A 87 -11.16 -12.23 3.37
C TRP A 87 -12.30 -12.84 4.16
N PRO A 88 -12.25 -14.13 4.50
CA PRO A 88 -13.34 -14.78 5.19
C PRO A 88 -13.48 -14.30 6.63
N GLU A 89 -14.71 -14.18 7.09
CA GLU A 89 -15.00 -13.94 8.50
C GLU A 89 -14.65 -15.16 9.35
N GLY A 90 -14.27 -14.94 10.60
CA GLY A 90 -14.05 -16.01 11.55
C GLY A 90 -12.73 -16.78 11.39
N LEU A 91 -11.75 -16.20 10.70
CA LEU A 91 -10.41 -16.76 10.69
C LEU A 91 -9.82 -16.77 12.10
N ASP A 92 -9.18 -17.87 12.44
CA ASP A 92 -8.43 -17.98 13.69
C ASP A 92 -7.21 -17.04 13.65
N GLY A 93 -7.24 -15.99 14.47
CA GLY A 93 -6.18 -14.99 14.53
C GLY A 93 -4.82 -15.58 14.96
N GLU A 94 -4.79 -16.68 15.68
CA GLU A 94 -3.55 -17.35 16.05
C GLU A 94 -2.84 -18.00 14.84
N ARG A 95 -3.55 -18.15 13.74
CA ARG A 95 -3.04 -18.70 12.48
C ARG A 95 -2.76 -17.63 11.42
N VAL A 96 -2.90 -16.37 11.77
CA VAL A 96 -2.68 -15.23 10.87
C VAL A 96 -1.45 -14.46 11.33
N GLY A 97 -0.50 -14.31 10.45
CA GLY A 97 0.70 -13.50 10.69
C GLY A 97 0.70 -12.23 9.83
N VAL A 98 1.34 -11.18 10.33
CA VAL A 98 1.59 -9.95 9.59
C VAL A 98 3.10 -9.74 9.50
N PHE A 99 3.59 -9.57 8.28
CA PHE A 99 5.03 -9.39 8.01
C PHE A 99 5.19 -8.16 7.11
N ILE A 100 5.79 -7.11 7.62
CA ILE A 100 6.02 -5.85 6.91
C ILE A 100 7.52 -5.58 6.85
N GLY A 101 8.04 -5.41 5.63
CA GLY A 101 9.41 -4.98 5.41
C GLY A 101 9.48 -3.48 5.13
N SER A 102 10.49 -2.82 5.68
CA SER A 102 10.77 -1.41 5.42
C SER A 102 12.27 -1.15 5.49
N GLY A 103 12.75 -0.25 4.62
CA GLY A 103 14.15 0.14 4.62
C GLY A 103 14.53 1.01 5.82
N MET A 104 13.73 2.01 6.11
CA MET A 104 14.00 2.99 7.17
C MET A 104 12.86 3.14 8.18
N GLY A 105 11.69 2.67 7.84
CA GLY A 105 10.49 2.91 8.65
C GLY A 105 10.01 4.35 8.56
N GLY A 106 9.25 4.78 9.54
CA GLY A 106 8.73 6.12 9.67
C GLY A 106 9.28 6.86 10.89
#